data_533a624c2f6a5439c09838d7e2a4b1a8
#
_entry.id   533a624c2f6a5439c09838d7e2a4b1a8
#
_cell.length_a   1.000
_cell.length_b   1.000
_cell.length_c   1.000
_cell.angle_alpha   90.00
_cell.angle_beta   90.00
_cell.angle_gamma   90.00
#
_symmetry.space_group_name_H-M   'P 1'
#
loop_
_entity.id
_entity.type
_entity.pdbx_description
1 polymer ?
#
loop_
_entity_poly.entity_id
_entity_poly.type
_entity_poly.pdbx_seq_one_letter_code
_entity_poly.pdbx_strand_id
1 'polypeptide(L)'
;FGGSSTTAQAVLELKHQRKNLHFILVQWKESYDSKSDAYKAGFSFLDQFGIERIKRAAAKIKSETKADIDYGFKHYTLVEPSEDTIDKLEEFKETEMFTNNDTLSLFGKETVLETWLVKDGYGFGAKVEDVKLADYTAYLCGKHLYFIEAGINENDMVALLDRYQQEPSFSPENIVVFGYSFNFSQTEMLRKNLFVLRDSHKNLKANFDIRY
;
A
#
# COMPACT_ATOMS: atom_id res chain seq x y z
N PHE A 1 5.95 -16.96 -14.52
CA PHE A 1 7.35 -16.69 -14.16
C PHE A 1 7.87 -15.48 -14.97
N GLY A 2 8.67 -14.61 -14.31
CA GLY A 2 9.18 -13.38 -14.90
C GLY A 2 10.26 -13.62 -15.95
N GLY A 3 11.23 -14.44 -15.63
CA GLY A 3 12.40 -14.68 -16.49
C GLY A 3 13.00 -13.35 -16.95
N SER A 4 13.23 -13.23 -18.25
CA SER A 4 13.71 -12.00 -18.87
C SER A 4 12.60 -10.95 -19.12
N SER A 5 11.39 -11.11 -18.57
CA SER A 5 10.24 -10.21 -18.71
C SER A 5 9.73 -9.98 -20.14
N THR A 6 9.95 -10.95 -21.03
CA THR A 6 9.44 -10.88 -22.42
C THR A 6 7.93 -10.79 -22.50
N THR A 7 7.22 -11.47 -21.58
CA THR A 7 5.76 -11.40 -21.48
C THR A 7 5.27 -9.99 -21.17
N ALA A 8 5.93 -9.27 -20.27
CA ALA A 8 5.59 -7.88 -19.95
C ALA A 8 5.78 -6.98 -21.19
N GLN A 9 6.86 -7.15 -21.94
CA GLN A 9 7.10 -6.44 -23.17
C GLN A 9 5.97 -6.71 -24.18
N ALA A 10 5.60 -7.98 -24.41
CA ALA A 10 4.52 -8.33 -25.33
C ALA A 10 3.16 -7.74 -24.90
N VAL A 11 2.88 -7.73 -23.58
CA VAL A 11 1.67 -7.10 -23.07
C VAL A 11 1.68 -5.59 -23.32
N LEU A 12 2.78 -4.89 -23.10
CA LEU A 12 2.90 -3.47 -23.41
C LEU A 12 2.73 -3.17 -24.90
N GLU A 13 3.29 -4.01 -25.77
CA GLU A 13 3.14 -3.91 -27.22
C GLU A 13 1.69 -4.07 -27.68
N LEU A 14 0.91 -4.94 -27.01
CA LEU A 14 -0.50 -5.15 -27.33
C LEU A 14 -1.44 -4.15 -26.64
N LYS A 15 -1.01 -3.53 -25.56
CA LYS A 15 -1.86 -2.65 -24.73
C LYS A 15 -2.39 -1.43 -25.49
N HIS A 16 -1.66 -0.92 -26.48
CA HIS A 16 -2.13 0.17 -27.32
C HIS A 16 -3.31 -0.23 -28.22
N GLN A 17 -3.45 -1.52 -28.53
CA GLN A 17 -4.57 -2.07 -29.32
C GLN A 17 -5.72 -2.53 -28.41
N ARG A 18 -5.42 -3.01 -27.19
CA ARG A 18 -6.34 -3.56 -26.20
C ARG A 18 -6.06 -2.95 -24.83
N LYS A 19 -6.78 -1.90 -24.46
CA LYS A 19 -6.52 -1.06 -23.25
C LYS A 19 -6.55 -1.80 -21.91
N ASN A 20 -7.19 -2.96 -21.79
CA ASN A 20 -7.40 -3.68 -20.54
C ASN A 20 -6.43 -4.85 -20.31
N LEU A 21 -5.22 -4.76 -20.86
CA LEU A 21 -4.20 -5.78 -20.62
C LEU A 21 -3.33 -5.38 -19.42
N HIS A 22 -3.14 -6.32 -18.50
CA HIS A 22 -2.27 -6.22 -17.35
C HIS A 22 -1.37 -7.43 -17.30
N PHE A 23 -0.24 -7.32 -16.59
CA PHE A 23 0.64 -8.45 -16.32
C PHE A 23 0.99 -8.50 -14.83
N ILE A 24 1.17 -9.72 -14.34
CA ILE A 24 1.78 -10.01 -13.05
C ILE A 24 2.91 -11.00 -13.33
N LEU A 25 4.13 -10.62 -12.98
CA LEU A 25 5.30 -11.45 -13.14
C LEU A 25 5.87 -11.78 -11.77
N VAL A 26 6.17 -13.06 -11.57
CA VAL A 26 6.85 -13.54 -10.37
C VAL A 26 8.20 -14.07 -10.78
N GLN A 27 9.26 -13.56 -10.17
CA GLN A 27 10.62 -13.97 -10.43
C GLN A 27 11.32 -14.32 -9.13
N TRP A 28 11.95 -15.47 -9.11
CA TRP A 28 12.84 -15.85 -8.04
C TRP A 28 14.09 -14.98 -8.06
N LYS A 29 14.65 -14.68 -6.90
CA LYS A 29 15.89 -13.90 -6.79
C LYS A 29 17.06 -14.78 -7.22
N GLU A 30 17.38 -14.75 -8.51
CA GLU A 30 18.44 -15.52 -9.13
C GLU A 30 19.62 -14.62 -9.46
N SER A 31 20.80 -14.92 -8.91
CA SER A 31 22.01 -14.15 -9.15
C SER A 31 22.68 -14.54 -10.45
N TYR A 32 23.24 -13.58 -11.15
CA TYR A 32 24.11 -13.82 -12.29
C TYR A 32 25.53 -14.21 -11.85
N ASP A 33 26.15 -15.14 -12.58
CA ASP A 33 27.58 -15.40 -12.45
C ASP A 33 28.38 -14.13 -12.76
N SER A 34 29.43 -13.86 -11.97
CA SER A 34 30.30 -12.69 -12.12
C SER A 34 31.00 -12.60 -13.48
N LYS A 35 31.12 -13.72 -14.19
CA LYS A 35 31.72 -13.79 -15.54
C LYS A 35 30.69 -13.56 -16.64
N SER A 36 29.39 -13.57 -16.34
CA SER A 36 28.30 -13.37 -17.31
C SER A 36 28.32 -11.97 -17.90
N ASP A 37 27.86 -11.84 -19.13
CA ASP A 37 27.73 -10.53 -19.78
C ASP A 37 26.69 -9.63 -19.09
N ALA A 38 25.66 -10.22 -18.51
CA ALA A 38 24.67 -9.50 -17.72
C ALA A 38 25.29 -8.87 -16.46
N TYR A 39 26.12 -9.61 -15.73
CA TYR A 39 26.83 -9.08 -14.57
C TYR A 39 27.82 -7.96 -14.97
N LYS A 40 28.59 -8.14 -16.06
CA LYS A 40 29.49 -7.10 -16.59
C LYS A 40 28.71 -5.85 -17.03
N ALA A 41 27.47 -5.99 -17.46
CA ALA A 41 26.57 -4.89 -17.80
C ALA A 41 25.91 -4.21 -16.58
N GLY A 42 26.24 -4.65 -15.36
CA GLY A 42 25.75 -4.04 -14.11
C GLY A 42 24.51 -4.69 -13.49
N PHE A 43 24.08 -5.85 -13.99
CA PHE A 43 22.96 -6.59 -13.41
C PHE A 43 23.46 -7.71 -12.52
N SER A 44 23.18 -7.62 -11.23
CA SER A 44 23.53 -8.67 -10.26
C SER A 44 22.49 -9.79 -10.20
N PHE A 45 21.24 -9.49 -10.53
CA PHE A 45 20.11 -10.42 -10.44
C PHE A 45 19.23 -10.37 -11.69
N LEU A 46 18.56 -11.49 -11.97
CA LEU A 46 17.69 -11.65 -13.16
C LEU A 46 16.49 -10.69 -13.17
N ASP A 47 15.92 -10.39 -12.02
CA ASP A 47 14.81 -9.43 -11.87
C ASP A 47 15.22 -8.01 -12.31
N GLN A 48 16.44 -7.56 -11.97
CA GLN A 48 16.96 -6.26 -12.40
C GLN A 48 17.03 -6.14 -13.92
N PHE A 49 17.48 -7.21 -14.59
CA PHE A 49 17.49 -7.28 -16.05
C PHE A 49 16.07 -7.23 -16.63
N GLY A 50 15.14 -7.96 -16.00
CA GLY A 50 13.73 -7.95 -16.38
C GLY A 50 13.09 -6.57 -16.24
N ILE A 51 13.34 -5.86 -15.14
CA ILE A 51 12.91 -4.48 -14.90
C ILE A 51 13.41 -3.53 -15.96
N GLU A 52 14.70 -3.61 -16.29
CA GLU A 52 15.34 -2.76 -17.30
C GLU A 52 14.72 -3.01 -18.69
N ARG A 53 14.46 -4.28 -19.04
CA ARG A 53 13.74 -4.61 -20.27
C ARG A 53 12.37 -3.96 -20.34
N ILE A 54 11.57 -4.02 -19.27
CA ILE A 54 10.23 -3.41 -19.23
C ILE A 54 10.34 -1.90 -19.44
N LYS A 55 11.28 -1.23 -18.75
CA LYS A 55 11.50 0.21 -18.90
C LYS A 55 11.87 0.59 -20.34
N ARG A 56 12.80 -0.14 -20.96
CA ARG A 56 13.20 0.12 -22.36
C ARG A 56 12.08 -0.14 -23.34
N ALA A 57 11.31 -1.23 -23.16
CA ALA A 57 10.16 -1.52 -23.99
C ALA A 57 9.10 -0.43 -23.88
N ALA A 58 8.76 0.00 -22.65
CA ALA A 58 7.83 1.09 -22.40
C ALA A 58 8.25 2.40 -23.07
N ALA A 59 9.53 2.78 -22.94
CA ALA A 59 10.08 3.98 -23.57
C ALA A 59 10.03 3.91 -25.09
N LYS A 60 10.39 2.77 -25.68
CA LYS A 60 10.32 2.54 -27.13
C LYS A 60 8.88 2.66 -27.64
N ILE A 61 7.95 1.91 -27.05
CA ILE A 61 6.54 1.91 -27.46
C ILE A 61 5.94 3.32 -27.34
N LYS A 62 6.24 4.04 -26.25
CA LYS A 62 5.80 5.41 -26.05
C LYS A 62 6.29 6.34 -27.16
N SER A 63 7.56 6.21 -27.58
CA SER A 63 8.13 7.03 -28.63
C SER A 63 7.57 6.71 -30.02
N GLU A 64 7.29 5.44 -30.31
CA GLU A 64 6.82 4.96 -31.61
C GLU A 64 5.31 5.17 -31.81
N THR A 65 4.51 4.89 -30.77
CA THR A 65 3.04 4.88 -30.90
C THR A 65 2.37 6.15 -30.40
N LYS A 66 3.02 6.90 -29.49
CA LYS A 66 2.45 8.04 -28.75
C LYS A 66 1.09 7.72 -28.09
N ALA A 67 0.83 6.46 -27.83
CA ALA A 67 -0.43 6.00 -27.28
C ALA A 67 -0.58 6.50 -25.83
N ASP A 68 -1.81 6.92 -25.47
CA ASP A 68 -2.18 7.30 -24.13
C ASP A 68 -2.57 6.05 -23.33
N ILE A 69 -1.55 5.35 -22.83
CA ILE A 69 -1.70 4.14 -22.00
C ILE A 69 -0.81 4.26 -20.77
N ASP A 70 -1.17 3.52 -19.71
CA ASP A 70 -0.31 3.36 -18.57
C ASP A 70 0.89 2.45 -18.91
N TYR A 71 2.08 3.03 -18.93
CA TYR A 71 3.35 2.37 -19.17
C TYR A 71 4.05 1.93 -17.87
N GLY A 72 3.48 2.27 -16.72
CA GLY A 72 4.05 1.98 -15.42
C GLY A 72 3.88 0.53 -15.00
N PHE A 73 4.65 0.16 -14.00
CA PHE A 73 4.50 -1.08 -13.24
C PHE A 73 4.98 -0.87 -11.81
N LYS A 74 4.46 -1.66 -10.88
CA LYS A 74 4.95 -1.72 -9.50
C LYS A 74 5.90 -2.92 -9.37
N HIS A 75 6.97 -2.74 -8.63
CA HIS A 75 7.91 -3.81 -8.30
C HIS A 75 7.89 -4.04 -6.80
N TYR A 76 7.70 -5.28 -6.40
CA TYR A 76 7.68 -5.71 -5.00
C TYR A 76 8.75 -6.76 -4.77
N THR A 77 9.39 -6.69 -3.63
CA THR A 77 10.29 -7.73 -3.16
C THR A 77 9.65 -8.40 -1.95
N LEU A 78 9.53 -9.73 -2.00
CA LEU A 78 9.16 -10.51 -0.82
C LEU A 78 10.38 -10.63 0.07
N VAL A 79 10.25 -10.15 1.30
CA VAL A 79 11.28 -10.26 2.33
C VAL A 79 10.76 -11.21 3.40
N GLU A 80 11.55 -12.19 3.75
CA GLU A 80 11.24 -13.06 4.88
C GLU A 80 11.35 -12.25 6.17
N PRO A 81 10.33 -12.26 7.07
CA PRO A 81 10.44 -11.62 8.36
C PRO A 81 11.63 -12.19 9.14
N SER A 82 12.37 -11.36 9.86
CA SER A 82 13.40 -11.89 10.76
C SER A 82 12.77 -12.71 11.88
N GLU A 83 13.48 -13.71 12.40
CA GLU A 83 13.04 -14.52 13.55
C GLU A 83 12.64 -13.62 14.72
N ASP A 84 13.43 -12.59 15.01
CA ASP A 84 13.13 -11.58 16.04
C ASP A 84 11.80 -10.84 15.81
N THR A 85 11.37 -10.66 14.55
CA THR A 85 10.11 -9.98 14.23
C THR A 85 8.93 -10.90 14.48
N ILE A 86 9.07 -12.18 14.16
CA ILE A 86 8.05 -13.21 14.40
C ILE A 86 7.90 -13.41 15.90
N ASP A 87 9.01 -13.57 16.64
CA ASP A 87 9.03 -13.74 18.10
C ASP A 87 8.39 -12.54 18.82
N LYS A 88 8.66 -11.31 18.37
CA LYS A 88 8.02 -10.10 18.91
C LYS A 88 6.51 -10.05 18.62
N LEU A 89 6.05 -10.63 17.52
CA LEU A 89 4.63 -10.73 17.21
C LEU A 89 3.93 -11.84 18.02
N GLU A 90 4.65 -12.93 18.35
CA GLU A 90 4.14 -14.03 19.16
C GLU A 90 4.18 -13.71 20.67
N GLU A 91 5.18 -12.96 21.15
CA GLU A 91 5.32 -12.53 22.55
C GLU A 91 4.44 -11.32 22.92
N PHE A 92 3.39 -11.01 22.18
CA PHE A 92 2.49 -9.92 22.50
C PHE A 92 1.90 -10.06 23.91
N LYS A 93 2.49 -9.36 24.85
CA LYS A 93 1.98 -9.24 26.22
C LYS A 93 1.03 -8.05 26.26
N GLU A 94 -0.20 -8.27 26.69
CA GLU A 94 -1.20 -7.20 26.90
C GLU A 94 -0.69 -6.03 27.75
N THR A 95 0.41 -6.22 28.48
CA THR A 95 1.06 -5.19 29.30
C THR A 95 2.01 -4.27 28.52
N GLU A 96 2.39 -4.60 27.29
CA GLU A 96 3.23 -3.77 26.44
C GLU A 96 2.37 -2.93 25.46
N MET A 97 1.39 -2.23 26.02
CA MET A 97 0.56 -1.25 25.29
C MET A 97 1.33 0.03 24.93
N PHE A 98 2.63 -0.06 24.73
CA PHE A 98 3.43 1.05 24.23
C PHE A 98 3.46 0.97 22.70
N THR A 99 3.16 2.11 22.07
CA THR A 99 3.34 2.32 20.64
C THR A 99 4.73 1.85 20.25
N ASN A 100 4.80 0.69 19.59
CA ASN A 100 6.07 0.21 19.10
C ASN A 100 6.31 0.84 17.72
N ASN A 101 6.77 2.09 17.70
CA ASN A 101 7.16 2.79 16.48
C ASN A 101 8.20 1.98 15.67
N ASP A 102 8.89 1.05 16.31
CA ASP A 102 9.84 0.17 15.66
C ASP A 102 9.16 -0.78 14.66
N THR A 103 7.94 -1.24 14.96
CA THR A 103 7.21 -2.16 14.06
C THR A 103 6.85 -1.50 12.72
N LEU A 104 6.36 -0.26 12.75
CA LEU A 104 6.08 0.47 11.51
C LEU A 104 7.36 0.76 10.73
N SER A 105 8.46 1.08 11.41
CA SER A 105 9.75 1.33 10.76
C SER A 105 10.37 0.07 10.16
N LEU A 106 10.11 -1.10 10.73
CA LEU A 106 10.56 -2.40 10.20
C LEU A 106 9.87 -2.76 8.87
N PHE A 107 8.56 -2.56 8.79
CA PHE A 107 7.79 -2.91 7.60
C PHE A 107 7.72 -1.77 6.59
N GLY A 108 7.70 -0.54 7.05
CA GLY A 108 7.41 0.64 6.24
C GLY A 108 5.91 0.85 6.00
N LYS A 109 5.50 2.10 6.05
CA LYS A 109 4.11 2.53 5.87
C LYS A 109 3.48 2.00 4.58
N GLU A 110 4.20 2.11 3.47
CA GLU A 110 3.71 1.69 2.16
C GLU A 110 3.46 0.17 2.12
N THR A 111 4.33 -0.62 2.75
CA THR A 111 4.16 -2.07 2.82
C THR A 111 2.90 -2.46 3.61
N VAL A 112 2.66 -1.81 4.75
CA VAL A 112 1.45 -2.03 5.55
C VAL A 112 0.21 -1.67 4.75
N LEU A 113 0.19 -0.49 4.14
CA LEU A 113 -0.94 -0.02 3.34
C LEU A 113 -1.23 -0.96 2.16
N GLU A 114 -0.24 -1.29 1.34
CA GLU A 114 -0.40 -2.18 0.18
C GLU A 114 -0.87 -3.58 0.60
N THR A 115 -0.36 -4.11 1.71
CA THR A 115 -0.80 -5.41 2.26
C THR A 115 -2.30 -5.39 2.59
N TRP A 116 -2.76 -4.32 3.23
CA TRP A 116 -4.17 -4.18 3.59
C TRP A 116 -5.07 -3.91 2.39
N LEU A 117 -4.62 -3.14 1.42
CA LEU A 117 -5.34 -2.94 0.17
C LEU A 117 -5.60 -4.27 -0.55
N VAL A 118 -4.60 -5.15 -0.57
CA VAL A 118 -4.76 -6.50 -1.14
C VAL A 118 -5.71 -7.33 -0.30
N LYS A 119 -5.60 -7.32 1.02
CA LYS A 119 -6.48 -8.03 1.96
C LYS A 119 -7.93 -7.58 1.82
N ASP A 120 -8.17 -6.28 1.63
CA ASP A 120 -9.49 -5.69 1.48
C ASP A 120 -10.04 -5.79 0.03
N GLY A 121 -9.32 -6.47 -0.86
CA GLY A 121 -9.77 -6.78 -2.21
C GLY A 121 -9.53 -5.70 -3.26
N TYR A 122 -8.83 -4.62 -2.92
CA TYR A 122 -8.51 -3.55 -3.88
C TYR A 122 -7.37 -3.91 -4.83
N GLY A 123 -6.46 -4.80 -4.40
CA GLY A 123 -5.32 -5.26 -5.18
C GLY A 123 -4.19 -4.23 -5.34
N PHE A 124 -3.14 -4.64 -6.02
CA PHE A 124 -1.89 -3.85 -6.16
C PHE A 124 -2.02 -2.58 -7.02
N GLY A 125 -3.04 -2.48 -7.85
CA GLY A 125 -3.26 -1.33 -8.74
C GLY A 125 -4.20 -0.28 -8.17
N ALA A 126 -4.61 -0.39 -6.91
CA ALA A 126 -5.54 0.52 -6.28
C ALA A 126 -5.00 1.96 -6.25
N LYS A 127 -5.89 2.91 -6.53
CA LYS A 127 -5.59 4.33 -6.34
C LYS A 127 -5.96 4.69 -4.90
N VAL A 128 -4.98 5.17 -4.18
CA VAL A 128 -5.13 5.67 -2.82
C VAL A 128 -5.12 7.19 -2.84
N GLU A 129 -6.03 7.79 -2.10
CA GLU A 129 -6.11 9.23 -1.92
C GLU A 129 -5.58 9.60 -0.53
N ASP A 130 -4.69 10.57 -0.47
CA ASP A 130 -4.22 11.15 0.79
C ASP A 130 -5.31 12.05 1.38
N VAL A 131 -5.82 11.69 2.53
CA VAL A 131 -6.80 12.44 3.30
C VAL A 131 -6.06 13.26 4.35
N LYS A 132 -5.76 14.51 4.02
CA LYS A 132 -5.15 15.46 4.95
C LYS A 132 -6.20 15.93 5.94
N LEU A 133 -5.92 15.73 7.22
CA LEU A 133 -6.63 16.28 8.36
C LEU A 133 -5.91 17.57 8.84
N ALA A 134 -5.95 17.91 10.12
CA ALA A 134 -5.23 19.09 10.61
C ALA A 134 -3.70 18.89 10.49
N ASP A 135 -3.17 17.91 11.22
CA ASP A 135 -1.74 17.61 11.25
C ASP A 135 -1.44 16.17 10.76
N TYR A 136 -2.46 15.33 10.61
CA TYR A 136 -2.36 13.93 10.26
C TYR A 136 -2.78 13.66 8.81
N THR A 137 -2.20 12.62 8.20
CA THR A 137 -2.63 12.15 6.88
C THR A 137 -3.12 10.72 6.99
N ALA A 138 -4.40 10.48 6.66
CA ALA A 138 -4.97 9.16 6.50
C ALA A 138 -5.05 8.78 5.01
N TYR A 139 -5.32 7.52 4.70
CA TYR A 139 -5.28 6.98 3.34
C TYR A 139 -6.64 6.41 2.97
N LEU A 140 -7.28 6.96 1.94
CA LEU A 140 -8.60 6.52 1.47
C LEU A 140 -8.47 5.66 0.22
N CYS A 141 -9.07 4.49 0.25
CA CYS A 141 -9.29 3.67 -0.93
C CYS A 141 -10.72 3.11 -0.91
N GLY A 142 -11.51 3.50 -1.89
CA GLY A 142 -12.91 3.10 -1.96
C GLY A 142 -13.69 3.45 -0.70
N LYS A 143 -14.08 2.46 0.08
CA LYS A 143 -14.83 2.61 1.33
C LYS A 143 -13.98 2.41 2.60
N HIS A 144 -12.68 2.25 2.46
CA HIS A 144 -11.75 2.06 3.57
C HIS A 144 -10.89 3.31 3.79
N LEU A 145 -10.83 3.76 5.03
CA LEU A 145 -9.94 4.82 5.48
C LEU A 145 -8.92 4.22 6.46
N TYR A 146 -7.64 4.31 6.09
CA TYR A 146 -6.53 3.70 6.82
C TYR A 146 -5.76 4.73 7.62
N PHE A 147 -5.55 4.44 8.90
CA PHE A 147 -4.73 5.18 9.84
C PHE A 147 -3.51 4.32 10.18
N ILE A 148 -2.35 4.70 9.69
CA ILE A 148 -1.13 3.85 9.78
C ILE A 148 -0.08 4.47 10.69
N GLU A 149 0.19 5.75 10.55
CA GLU A 149 1.23 6.45 11.29
C GLU A 149 0.73 6.88 12.67
N ALA A 150 1.65 7.02 13.62
CA ALA A 150 1.34 7.58 14.92
C ALA A 150 1.08 9.10 14.85
N GLY A 151 0.54 9.66 15.94
CA GLY A 151 0.50 11.12 16.12
C GLY A 151 -0.84 11.78 15.89
N ILE A 152 -1.93 11.02 15.69
CA ILE A 152 -3.28 11.60 15.60
C ILE A 152 -3.65 12.31 16.89
N ASN A 153 -4.29 13.48 16.77
CA ASN A 153 -4.70 14.34 17.87
C ASN A 153 -6.18 14.76 17.75
N GLU A 154 -6.66 15.54 18.71
CA GLU A 154 -8.08 15.99 18.75
C GLU A 154 -8.44 16.90 17.58
N ASN A 155 -7.52 17.74 17.09
CA ASN A 155 -7.78 18.62 15.95
C ASN A 155 -7.97 17.82 14.67
N ASP A 156 -7.23 16.73 14.52
CA ASP A 156 -7.40 15.81 13.40
C ASP A 156 -8.77 15.15 13.43
N MET A 157 -9.26 14.80 14.62
CA MET A 157 -10.61 14.25 14.79
C MET A 157 -11.69 15.25 14.42
N VAL A 158 -11.55 16.51 14.83
CA VAL A 158 -12.48 17.59 14.43
C VAL A 158 -12.48 17.73 12.91
N ALA A 159 -11.30 17.79 12.28
CA ALA A 159 -11.18 17.89 10.83
C ALA A 159 -11.80 16.68 10.10
N LEU A 160 -11.65 15.46 10.64
CA LEU A 160 -12.29 14.25 10.11
C LEU A 160 -13.81 14.34 10.19
N LEU A 161 -14.35 14.76 11.34
CA LEU A 161 -15.79 14.91 11.57
C LEU A 161 -16.38 15.97 10.64
N ASP A 162 -15.73 17.12 10.52
CA ASP A 162 -16.14 18.20 9.62
C ASP A 162 -16.19 17.72 8.17
N ARG A 163 -15.21 16.94 7.75
CA ARG A 163 -15.15 16.40 6.39
C ARG A 163 -16.30 15.43 6.11
N TYR A 164 -16.64 14.56 7.06
CA TYR A 164 -17.83 13.70 6.95
C TYR A 164 -19.15 14.47 6.84
N GLN A 165 -19.23 15.65 7.48
CA GLN A 165 -20.43 16.46 7.48
C GLN A 165 -20.55 17.34 6.23
N GLN A 166 -19.44 17.87 5.76
CA GLN A 166 -19.42 18.87 4.69
C GLN A 166 -19.25 18.28 3.30
N GLU A 167 -18.62 17.09 3.17
CA GLU A 167 -18.33 16.45 1.91
C GLU A 167 -19.17 15.16 1.73
N PRO A 168 -20.34 15.20 1.05
CA PRO A 168 -21.18 14.01 0.86
C PRO A 168 -20.50 12.87 0.11
N SER A 169 -19.48 13.17 -0.70
CA SER A 169 -18.64 12.18 -1.40
C SER A 169 -17.66 11.46 -0.48
N PHE A 170 -17.30 12.07 0.65
CA PHE A 170 -16.44 11.48 1.66
C PHE A 170 -17.25 10.62 2.63
N SER A 171 -17.40 9.35 2.30
CA SER A 171 -18.22 8.43 3.08
C SER A 171 -17.53 7.08 3.30
N PRO A 172 -16.35 7.02 3.92
CA PRO A 172 -15.71 5.74 4.26
C PRO A 172 -16.58 4.97 5.26
N GLU A 173 -16.72 3.67 5.01
CA GLU A 173 -17.55 2.76 5.81
C GLU A 173 -16.70 1.88 6.74
N ASN A 174 -15.40 1.78 6.47
CA ASN A 174 -14.46 0.99 7.25
C ASN A 174 -13.27 1.85 7.65
N ILE A 175 -13.06 1.97 8.94
CA ILE A 175 -11.92 2.67 9.52
C ILE A 175 -10.95 1.61 10.02
N VAL A 176 -9.77 1.58 9.42
CA VAL A 176 -8.74 0.59 9.72
C VAL A 176 -7.55 1.28 10.37
N VAL A 177 -7.13 0.78 11.51
CA VAL A 177 -6.06 1.37 12.33
C VAL A 177 -4.93 0.38 12.50
N PHE A 178 -3.68 0.82 12.32
CA PHE A 178 -2.50 0.03 12.61
C PHE A 178 -2.23 0.04 14.11
N GLY A 179 -2.55 -1.05 14.79
CA GLY A 179 -2.57 -1.13 16.25
C GLY A 179 -1.23 -0.81 16.91
N TYR A 180 -0.10 -1.08 16.26
CA TYR A 180 1.22 -0.74 16.79
C TYR A 180 1.56 0.76 16.79
N SER A 181 0.87 1.57 16.01
CA SER A 181 1.09 3.02 15.94
C SER A 181 0.22 3.84 16.89
N PHE A 182 -0.77 3.22 17.52
CA PHE A 182 -1.77 3.92 18.33
C PHE A 182 -1.79 3.40 19.76
N ASN A 183 -1.77 4.31 20.72
CA ASN A 183 -2.02 3.96 22.11
C ASN A 183 -3.53 3.81 22.38
N PHE A 184 -3.85 3.26 23.55
CA PHE A 184 -5.24 3.04 23.94
C PHE A 184 -6.09 4.32 23.90
N SER A 185 -5.54 5.44 24.40
CA SER A 185 -6.28 6.71 24.44
C SER A 185 -6.60 7.23 23.03
N GLN A 186 -5.67 7.13 22.09
CA GLN A 186 -5.86 7.51 20.69
C GLN A 186 -6.87 6.61 19.99
N THR A 187 -6.79 5.30 20.22
CA THR A 187 -7.74 4.32 19.69
C THR A 187 -9.16 4.56 20.20
N GLU A 188 -9.31 4.82 21.51
CA GLU A 188 -10.61 5.14 22.12
C GLU A 188 -11.15 6.50 21.68
N MET A 189 -10.28 7.48 21.47
CA MET A 189 -10.65 8.77 20.90
C MET A 189 -11.25 8.61 19.49
N LEU A 190 -10.56 7.89 18.60
CA LEU A 190 -11.07 7.55 17.26
C LEU A 190 -12.42 6.85 17.36
N ARG A 191 -12.48 5.80 18.14
CA ARG A 191 -13.69 4.97 18.30
C ARG A 191 -14.87 5.77 18.78
N LYS A 192 -14.72 6.56 19.86
CA LYS A 192 -15.81 7.37 20.44
C LYS A 192 -16.32 8.43 19.46
N ASN A 193 -15.43 9.13 18.77
CA ASN A 193 -15.83 10.16 17.81
C ASN A 193 -16.57 9.56 16.60
N LEU A 194 -16.13 8.39 16.12
CA LEU A 194 -16.81 7.66 15.05
C LEU A 194 -18.20 7.15 15.48
N PHE A 195 -18.38 6.75 16.75
CA PHE A 195 -19.70 6.42 17.28
C PHE A 195 -20.65 7.62 17.29
N VAL A 196 -20.15 8.81 17.63
CA VAL A 196 -20.97 10.05 17.58
C VAL A 196 -21.46 10.34 16.16
N LEU A 197 -20.62 10.13 15.15
CA LEU A 197 -21.03 10.23 13.74
C LEU A 197 -22.12 9.24 13.37
N ARG A 198 -22.00 8.00 13.83
CA ARG A 198 -22.99 6.95 13.58
C ARG A 198 -24.36 7.29 14.17
N ASP A 199 -24.39 7.89 15.34
CA ASP A 199 -25.64 8.26 16.03
C ASP A 199 -26.27 9.53 15.46
N SER A 200 -25.47 10.50 15.00
CA SER A 200 -25.95 11.75 14.43
C SER A 200 -26.41 11.61 12.96
N HIS A 201 -25.84 10.68 12.22
CA HIS A 201 -26.21 10.37 10.84
C HIS A 201 -26.73 8.93 10.74
N LYS A 202 -28.05 8.75 10.74
CA LYS A 202 -28.75 7.46 10.75
C LYS A 202 -28.34 6.43 9.69
N ASN A 203 -27.47 6.77 8.76
CA ASN A 203 -26.99 5.91 7.68
C ASN A 203 -25.47 5.64 7.69
N LEU A 204 -24.72 6.18 8.65
CA LEU A 204 -23.28 5.96 8.68
C LEU A 204 -22.98 4.65 9.43
N LYS A 205 -22.69 3.61 8.68
CA LYS A 205 -22.20 2.32 9.21
C LYS A 205 -20.68 2.31 9.15
N ALA A 206 -20.02 3.10 10.00
CA ALA A 206 -18.57 3.02 10.09
C ALA A 206 -18.17 1.81 10.95
N ASN A 207 -17.56 0.81 10.35
CA ASN A 207 -16.87 -0.27 11.05
C ASN A 207 -15.52 0.24 11.53
N PHE A 208 -15.10 -0.18 12.70
CA PHE A 208 -13.80 0.16 13.27
C PHE A 208 -12.99 -1.13 13.46
N ASP A 209 -11.85 -1.23 12.82
CA ASP A 209 -11.01 -2.41 12.78
C ASP A 209 -9.58 -2.05 13.16
N ILE A 210 -9.03 -2.72 14.16
CA ILE A 210 -7.63 -2.57 14.59
C ILE A 210 -6.87 -3.79 14.07
N ARG A 211 -5.83 -3.54 13.30
CA ARG A 211 -5.00 -4.59 12.71
C ARG A 211 -3.56 -4.48 13.20
N TYR A 212 -2.99 -5.65 13.45
CA TYR A 212 -1.62 -5.83 13.89
C TYR A 212 -0.81 -6.58 12.84
#